data_82621b5af448b6437b9594caf977c938
#
_entry.id   82621b5af448b6437b9594caf977c938
#
_cell.length_a   1.000
_cell.length_b   1.000
_cell.length_c   1.000
_cell.angle_alpha   90.00
_cell.angle_beta   90.00
_cell.angle_gamma   90.00
#
_symmetry.space_group_name_H-M   'P 1'
#
loop_
_entity.id
_entity.type
_entity.pdbx_description
1 polymer ?
#
loop_
_entity_poly.entity_id
_entity_poly.type
_entity_poly.pdbx_seq_one_letter_code
_entity_poly.pdbx_strand_id
1 'polypeptide(L)'
;MAEATRWCVDSHEVWRSLPEILTLVRGLPHHYYQEIIIEFHYVLLMNRKQNYLFPLAVIGIFFFSLGFALGINSYLMPVLKNAMHISGASSSLLLAATFVPFLIFGIPATACIRAVGYKRTMALSFGIFAIAFGLFIVAAQQRSLVWFLVASFVSGAANTVLQASVNPYVTILGPLNSAARRISCMGICNKLAWPVTTLFITFVIGKGIEQTQLADLYLPFAIIIGVFLALGLLALFAPLPDVKAAGEEESADKPADDASSSASYANSKTSILQFPHLLLGCLTLFLYVGVETISLATATGYAKSLGLEGDNYGFVPSIGMIVGYVAGVALIPRYLSQAAAMRICAVIAVAGSIAVALAPSPAVSVYCIFLMALGCSLMWPALWPLAMADLGKFTKAGSSLLTMSMAGGAVMPWIQGLVQDAYGFQASYWVCVPCFLFILYYGVWGYKIR
;
A
#
# COMPACT_ATOMS: atom_id res chain seq x y z
N MET A 1 17.94 -30.06 27.00
CA MET A 1 17.65 -29.11 25.92
C MET A 1 16.28 -29.27 25.25
N ALA A 2 15.39 -30.12 25.74
CA ALA A 2 14.07 -30.36 25.11
C ALA A 2 12.86 -29.80 25.89
N GLU A 3 13.06 -28.99 26.92
CA GLU A 3 11.98 -28.41 27.75
C GLU A 3 11.89 -26.86 27.72
N ALA A 4 12.75 -26.19 26.97
CA ALA A 4 12.76 -24.71 26.91
C ALA A 4 11.69 -24.07 25.99
N THR A 5 10.90 -24.88 25.29
CA THR A 5 9.93 -24.37 24.27
C THR A 5 8.48 -24.23 24.79
N ARG A 6 8.24 -24.34 26.08
CA ARG A 6 6.89 -24.33 26.68
C ARG A 6 6.51 -23.05 27.47
N TRP A 7 7.33 -22.03 27.48
CA TRP A 7 7.08 -20.81 28.28
C TRP A 7 6.61 -19.62 27.43
N CYS A 8 5.50 -19.76 26.74
CA CYS A 8 4.63 -18.60 26.44
C CYS A 8 3.61 -18.49 27.56
N VAL A 9 4.02 -18.02 28.74
CA VAL A 9 3.15 -17.88 29.90
C VAL A 9 2.62 -16.45 29.99
N ASP A 10 1.31 -16.36 30.23
CA ASP A 10 0.56 -15.12 30.47
C ASP A 10 1.22 -14.31 31.60
N SER A 11 1.42 -13.01 31.42
CA SER A 11 2.16 -12.14 32.35
C SER A 11 1.63 -12.15 33.78
N HIS A 12 0.39 -12.58 34.02
CA HIS A 12 -0.21 -12.75 35.35
C HIS A 12 0.30 -14.00 36.10
N GLU A 13 0.69 -15.07 35.40
CA GLU A 13 1.23 -16.27 36.03
C GLU A 13 2.70 -16.09 36.44
N VAL A 14 3.48 -15.31 35.67
CA VAL A 14 4.89 -15.01 35.99
C VAL A 14 5.01 -14.26 37.31
N TRP A 15 4.12 -13.32 37.60
CA TRP A 15 4.11 -12.59 38.89
C TRP A 15 3.67 -13.45 40.09
N ARG A 16 2.88 -14.48 39.87
CA ARG A 16 2.49 -15.42 40.94
C ARG A 16 3.61 -16.39 41.31
N SER A 17 4.45 -16.80 40.36
CA SER A 17 5.55 -17.74 40.57
C SER A 17 6.89 -17.06 40.95
N LEU A 18 6.95 -15.72 40.91
CA LEU A 18 8.17 -14.96 41.24
C LEU A 18 8.76 -15.28 42.65
N PRO A 19 7.97 -15.40 43.74
CA PRO A 19 8.51 -15.75 45.04
C PRO A 19 9.12 -17.17 45.13
N GLU A 20 8.54 -18.12 44.37
CA GLU A 20 9.04 -19.49 44.31
C GLU A 20 10.33 -19.60 43.49
N ILE A 21 10.43 -18.87 42.39
CA ILE A 21 11.64 -18.81 41.54
C ILE A 21 12.78 -18.13 42.32
N LEU A 22 12.53 -17.05 43.05
CA LEU A 22 13.55 -16.39 43.90
C LEU A 22 14.06 -17.23 45.05
N THR A 23 13.24 -18.14 45.61
CA THR A 23 13.65 -19.08 46.64
C THR A 23 14.49 -20.24 46.07
N LEU A 24 14.18 -20.73 44.88
CA LEU A 24 14.97 -21.74 44.16
C LEU A 24 16.35 -21.25 43.71
N VAL A 25 16.44 -19.97 43.32
CA VAL A 25 17.67 -19.36 42.81
C VAL A 25 18.65 -18.97 43.94
N ARG A 26 18.17 -18.78 45.17
CA ARG A 26 19.01 -18.45 46.34
C ARG A 26 20.03 -19.53 46.71
N GLY A 27 19.87 -20.76 46.21
CA GLY A 27 20.78 -21.89 46.46
C GLY A 27 21.87 -22.10 45.41
N LEU A 28 21.91 -21.27 44.35
CA LEU A 28 22.85 -21.43 43.24
C LEU A 28 24.18 -20.65 43.47
N PRO A 29 25.32 -21.11 42.90
CA PRO A 29 26.57 -20.36 42.93
C PRO A 29 26.44 -18.96 42.37
N HIS A 30 27.14 -17.99 42.94
CA HIS A 30 27.01 -16.56 42.66
C HIS A 30 27.09 -16.15 41.17
N HIS A 31 27.78 -16.94 40.37
CA HIS A 31 27.91 -16.74 38.94
C HIS A 31 26.60 -17.00 38.17
N TYR A 32 25.91 -18.08 38.47
CA TYR A 32 24.60 -18.42 37.88
C TYR A 32 23.49 -17.49 38.37
N TYR A 33 23.60 -16.97 39.59
CA TYR A 33 22.65 -15.98 40.14
C TYR A 33 22.69 -14.67 39.33
N GLN A 34 23.87 -14.21 38.96
CA GLN A 34 24.05 -12.99 38.15
C GLN A 34 23.51 -13.19 36.71
N GLU A 35 23.76 -14.30 36.06
CA GLU A 35 23.23 -14.60 34.72
C GLU A 35 21.70 -14.69 34.71
N ILE A 36 21.10 -15.37 35.69
CA ILE A 36 19.64 -15.49 35.79
C ILE A 36 18.99 -14.11 36.07
N ILE A 37 19.60 -13.27 36.90
CA ILE A 37 19.08 -11.91 37.14
C ILE A 37 19.21 -11.05 35.89
N ILE A 38 20.29 -11.16 35.15
CA ILE A 38 20.50 -10.42 33.90
C ILE A 38 19.47 -10.88 32.84
N GLU A 39 19.29 -12.19 32.67
CA GLU A 39 18.24 -12.71 31.77
C GLU A 39 16.83 -12.33 32.21
N PHE A 40 16.55 -12.38 33.51
CA PHE A 40 15.25 -11.99 34.03
C PHE A 40 14.99 -10.49 33.90
N HIS A 41 16.03 -9.66 34.11
CA HIS A 41 15.97 -8.23 33.88
C HIS A 41 15.80 -7.91 32.39
N TYR A 42 16.44 -8.68 31.51
CA TYR A 42 16.30 -8.59 30.05
C TYR A 42 14.88 -8.97 29.61
N VAL A 43 14.33 -10.05 30.17
CA VAL A 43 12.94 -10.50 29.92
C VAL A 43 11.92 -9.49 30.46
N LEU A 44 12.17 -8.89 31.64
CA LEU A 44 11.31 -7.82 32.19
C LEU A 44 11.40 -6.52 31.37
N LEU A 45 12.55 -6.17 30.86
CA LEU A 45 12.72 -5.01 29.99
C LEU A 45 12.07 -5.26 28.62
N MET A 46 12.14 -6.49 28.09
CA MET A 46 11.47 -6.87 26.84
C MET A 46 9.95 -7.01 27.02
N ASN A 47 9.45 -7.33 28.20
CA ASN A 47 8.02 -7.48 28.51
C ASN A 47 7.35 -6.17 28.97
N ARG A 48 8.05 -5.03 28.95
CA ARG A 48 7.43 -3.72 28.98
C ARG A 48 6.55 -3.68 27.72
N LYS A 49 5.22 -3.78 27.87
CA LYS A 49 4.24 -3.59 26.78
C LYS A 49 4.62 -2.32 26.04
N GLN A 50 5.44 -2.45 25.00
CA GLN A 50 5.74 -1.32 24.14
C GLN A 50 4.39 -0.89 23.56
N ASN A 51 3.96 0.30 23.93
CA ASN A 51 2.70 0.84 23.44
C ASN A 51 2.89 1.23 21.98
N TYR A 52 2.68 0.27 21.07
CA TYR A 52 2.78 0.48 19.63
C TYR A 52 1.66 1.35 19.05
N LEU A 53 0.68 1.74 19.88
CA LEU A 53 -0.50 2.48 19.41
C LEU A 53 -0.12 3.83 18.81
N PHE A 54 0.74 4.59 19.49
CA PHE A 54 1.19 5.90 19.00
C PHE A 54 2.02 5.79 17.70
N PRO A 55 3.07 4.95 17.60
CA PRO A 55 3.77 4.72 16.34
C PRO A 55 2.85 4.26 15.21
N LEU A 56 1.90 3.35 15.48
CA LEU A 56 0.93 2.89 14.48
C LEU A 56 -0.02 4.01 14.03
N ALA A 57 -0.44 4.89 14.93
CA ALA A 57 -1.28 6.04 14.58
C ALA A 57 -0.53 7.01 13.66
N VAL A 58 0.74 7.33 13.98
CA VAL A 58 1.59 8.19 13.12
C VAL A 58 1.76 7.57 11.74
N ILE A 59 2.08 6.28 11.68
CA ILE A 59 2.22 5.57 10.40
C ILE A 59 0.87 5.49 9.67
N GLY A 60 -0.25 5.36 10.37
CA GLY A 60 -1.59 5.45 9.79
C GLY A 60 -1.84 6.79 9.09
N ILE A 61 -1.40 7.91 9.69
CA ILE A 61 -1.44 9.24 9.07
C ILE A 61 -0.56 9.27 7.80
N PHE A 62 0.61 8.61 7.81
CA PHE A 62 1.47 8.56 6.62
C PHE A 62 0.85 7.71 5.50
N PHE A 63 0.19 6.59 5.83
CA PHE A 63 -0.59 5.82 4.85
C PHE A 63 -1.79 6.59 4.31
N PHE A 64 -2.46 7.38 5.15
CA PHE A 64 -3.49 8.30 4.70
C PHE A 64 -2.92 9.32 3.72
N SER A 65 -1.75 9.91 4.01
CA SER A 65 -1.08 10.87 3.14
C SER A 65 -0.71 10.28 1.77
N LEU A 66 -0.30 8.99 1.71
CA LEU A 66 -0.07 8.26 0.46
C LEU A 66 -1.35 8.20 -0.39
N GLY A 67 -2.45 7.79 0.21
CA GLY A 67 -3.75 7.72 -0.47
C GLY A 67 -4.26 9.09 -0.88
N PHE A 68 -4.06 10.10 -0.03
CA PHE A 68 -4.44 11.49 -0.29
C PHE A 68 -3.70 12.06 -1.51
N ALA A 69 -2.38 11.87 -1.59
CA ALA A 69 -1.58 12.32 -2.73
C ALA A 69 -1.97 11.63 -4.04
N LEU A 70 -2.31 10.33 -4.00
CA LEU A 70 -2.83 9.62 -5.17
C LEU A 70 -4.24 10.09 -5.55
N GLY A 71 -5.08 10.39 -4.57
CA GLY A 71 -6.45 10.90 -4.76
C GLY A 71 -6.51 12.25 -5.48
N ILE A 72 -5.43 13.05 -5.46
CA ILE A 72 -5.31 14.29 -6.23
C ILE A 72 -5.57 14.04 -7.72
N ASN A 73 -5.09 12.93 -8.27
CA ASN A 73 -5.32 12.61 -9.68
C ASN A 73 -6.81 12.39 -9.98
N SER A 74 -7.57 11.79 -9.05
CA SER A 74 -9.01 11.58 -9.21
C SER A 74 -9.78 12.90 -9.29
N TYR A 75 -9.30 13.93 -8.60
CA TYR A 75 -9.84 15.28 -8.67
C TYR A 75 -9.37 16.03 -9.92
N LEU A 76 -8.06 15.99 -10.21
CA LEU A 76 -7.46 16.75 -11.32
C LEU A 76 -7.90 16.24 -12.69
N MET A 77 -8.06 14.93 -12.88
CA MET A 77 -8.44 14.37 -14.18
C MET A 77 -9.71 15.02 -14.76
N PRO A 78 -10.86 15.06 -14.07
CA PRO A 78 -12.04 15.74 -14.58
C PRO A 78 -11.88 17.26 -14.68
N VAL A 79 -11.19 17.89 -13.72
CA VAL A 79 -10.93 19.34 -13.77
C VAL A 79 -10.13 19.72 -15.01
N LEU A 80 -9.02 19.02 -15.29
CA LEU A 80 -8.18 19.32 -16.46
C LEU A 80 -8.89 18.98 -17.77
N LYS A 81 -9.67 17.88 -17.80
CA LYS A 81 -10.48 17.54 -18.96
C LYS A 81 -11.43 18.68 -19.33
N ASN A 82 -12.08 19.29 -18.33
CA ASN A 82 -13.02 20.39 -18.54
C ASN A 82 -12.29 21.72 -18.83
N ALA A 83 -11.28 22.08 -18.03
CA ALA A 83 -10.62 23.39 -18.11
C ALA A 83 -9.66 23.52 -19.31
N MET A 84 -9.13 22.41 -19.81
CA MET A 84 -8.14 22.37 -20.91
C MET A 84 -8.66 21.68 -22.17
N HIS A 85 -9.90 21.17 -22.16
CA HIS A 85 -10.53 20.44 -23.28
C HIS A 85 -9.69 19.26 -23.80
N ILE A 86 -9.03 18.51 -22.89
CA ILE A 86 -8.19 17.35 -23.23
C ILE A 86 -9.01 16.05 -23.26
N SER A 87 -8.48 15.03 -23.97
CA SER A 87 -9.10 13.70 -24.05
C SER A 87 -9.02 12.91 -22.74
N GLY A 88 -9.77 11.83 -22.62
CA GLY A 88 -9.70 10.90 -21.49
C GLY A 88 -8.31 10.25 -21.38
N ALA A 89 -7.73 9.84 -22.50
CA ALA A 89 -6.37 9.31 -22.54
C ALA A 89 -5.33 10.34 -22.06
N SER A 90 -5.45 11.59 -22.50
CA SER A 90 -4.54 12.66 -22.08
C SER A 90 -4.67 12.97 -20.58
N SER A 91 -5.88 12.98 -20.02
CA SER A 91 -6.08 13.16 -18.57
C SER A 91 -5.54 12.00 -17.73
N SER A 92 -5.62 10.77 -18.26
CA SER A 92 -5.07 9.57 -17.60
C SER A 92 -3.53 9.56 -17.54
N LEU A 93 -2.83 10.38 -18.35
CA LEU A 93 -1.37 10.54 -18.26
C LEU A 93 -0.92 11.10 -16.90
N LEU A 94 -1.80 11.76 -16.14
CA LEU A 94 -1.50 12.14 -14.75
C LEU A 94 -1.21 10.93 -13.86
N LEU A 95 -2.03 9.88 -14.00
CA LEU A 95 -1.79 8.62 -13.30
C LEU A 95 -0.52 7.94 -13.81
N ALA A 96 -0.30 7.93 -15.13
CA ALA A 96 0.93 7.41 -15.70
C ALA A 96 2.17 8.12 -15.13
N ALA A 97 2.17 9.45 -15.11
CA ALA A 97 3.25 10.24 -14.53
C ALA A 97 3.45 9.94 -13.04
N THR A 98 2.37 9.69 -12.27
CA THR A 98 2.44 9.38 -10.84
C THR A 98 2.99 7.97 -10.57
N PHE A 99 2.72 6.98 -11.43
CA PHE A 99 3.14 5.60 -11.18
C PHE A 99 4.46 5.20 -11.87
N VAL A 100 4.89 5.88 -12.94
CA VAL A 100 6.20 5.64 -13.58
C VAL A 100 7.38 5.76 -12.60
N PRO A 101 7.39 6.70 -11.63
CA PRO A 101 8.44 6.78 -10.61
C PRO A 101 8.70 5.50 -9.82
N PHE A 102 7.70 4.61 -9.66
CA PHE A 102 7.92 3.32 -8.98
C PHE A 102 8.96 2.43 -9.69
N LEU A 103 9.05 2.52 -11.02
CA LEU A 103 10.08 1.83 -11.79
C LEU A 103 11.47 2.42 -11.53
N ILE A 104 11.56 3.74 -11.36
CA ILE A 104 12.82 4.48 -11.32
C ILE A 104 13.36 4.59 -9.90
N PHE A 105 12.50 4.96 -8.95
CA PHE A 105 12.88 5.33 -7.59
C PHE A 105 12.79 4.18 -6.56
N GLY A 106 12.32 2.99 -6.93
CA GLY A 106 12.25 1.85 -6.01
C GLY A 106 13.62 1.46 -5.42
N ILE A 107 14.66 1.37 -6.26
CA ILE A 107 16.04 1.07 -5.84
C ILE A 107 16.68 2.26 -5.10
N PRO A 108 16.65 3.51 -5.63
CA PRO A 108 17.14 4.69 -4.91
C PRO A 108 16.49 4.92 -3.54
N ALA A 109 15.19 4.65 -3.39
CA ALA A 109 14.49 4.76 -2.10
C ALA A 109 15.08 3.80 -1.06
N THR A 110 15.35 2.55 -1.46
CA THR A 110 15.99 1.55 -0.58
C THR A 110 17.41 1.97 -0.22
N ALA A 111 18.18 2.55 -1.14
CA ALA A 111 19.50 3.08 -0.87
C ALA A 111 19.44 4.25 0.11
N CYS A 112 18.45 5.14 -0.02
CA CYS A 112 18.23 6.25 0.92
C CYS A 112 17.93 5.72 2.34
N ILE A 113 17.06 4.70 2.48
CA ILE A 113 16.76 4.09 3.79
C ILE A 113 18.02 3.53 4.44
N ARG A 114 18.91 2.89 3.67
CA ARG A 114 20.19 2.37 4.18
C ARG A 114 21.11 3.49 4.64
N ALA A 115 21.13 4.60 3.93
CA ALA A 115 22.04 5.71 4.21
C ALA A 115 21.60 6.56 5.41
N VAL A 116 20.30 6.89 5.51
CA VAL A 116 19.80 7.87 6.50
C VAL A 116 18.75 7.32 7.45
N GLY A 117 18.31 6.06 7.29
CA GLY A 117 17.30 5.39 8.10
C GLY A 117 15.86 5.74 7.72
N TYR A 118 14.91 4.99 8.29
CA TYR A 118 13.48 5.09 7.96
C TYR A 118 12.90 6.48 8.23
N LYS A 119 13.12 7.06 9.41
CA LYS A 119 12.55 8.35 9.84
C LYS A 119 12.93 9.49 8.90
N ARG A 120 14.23 9.61 8.61
CA ARG A 120 14.74 10.68 7.73
C ARG A 120 14.27 10.48 6.28
N THR A 121 14.15 9.24 5.82
CA THR A 121 13.63 8.94 4.48
C THR A 121 12.14 9.31 4.39
N MET A 122 11.33 9.02 5.41
CA MET A 122 9.94 9.47 5.48
C MET A 122 9.83 11.00 5.46
N ALA A 123 10.66 11.70 6.24
CA ALA A 123 10.68 13.16 6.25
C ALA A 123 11.10 13.75 4.89
N LEU A 124 12.11 13.16 4.24
CA LEU A 124 12.54 13.56 2.90
C LEU A 124 11.40 13.42 1.89
N SER A 125 10.64 12.31 1.95
CA SER A 125 9.49 12.09 1.05
C SER A 125 8.44 13.18 1.19
N PHE A 126 8.13 13.63 2.41
CA PHE A 126 7.21 14.74 2.64
C PHE A 126 7.73 16.08 2.10
N GLY A 127 9.04 16.32 2.17
CA GLY A 127 9.69 17.46 1.50
C GLY A 127 9.53 17.42 -0.02
N ILE A 128 9.69 16.24 -0.64
CA ILE A 128 9.49 16.05 -2.08
C ILE A 128 8.00 16.25 -2.44
N PHE A 129 7.05 15.77 -1.60
CA PHE A 129 5.63 16.08 -1.78
C PHE A 129 5.34 17.58 -1.76
N ALA A 130 5.92 18.33 -0.81
CA ALA A 130 5.75 19.79 -0.75
C ALA A 130 6.23 20.46 -2.05
N ILE A 131 7.37 20.03 -2.60
CA ILE A 131 7.86 20.50 -3.91
C ILE A 131 6.87 20.14 -5.03
N ALA A 132 6.35 18.91 -5.05
CA ALA A 132 5.38 18.48 -6.06
C ALA A 132 4.11 19.37 -6.06
N PHE A 133 3.58 19.70 -4.87
CA PHE A 133 2.40 20.56 -4.76
C PHE A 133 2.71 22.01 -5.13
N GLY A 134 3.93 22.49 -4.89
CA GLY A 134 4.42 23.77 -5.45
C GLY A 134 4.42 23.76 -6.98
N LEU A 135 4.88 22.66 -7.59
CA LEU A 135 4.84 22.49 -9.04
C LEU A 135 3.42 22.41 -9.60
N PHE A 136 2.45 21.82 -8.87
CA PHE A 136 1.04 21.86 -9.26
C PHE A 136 0.49 23.30 -9.30
N ILE A 137 0.90 24.18 -8.38
CA ILE A 137 0.55 25.60 -8.43
C ILE A 137 1.13 26.25 -9.69
N VAL A 138 2.41 26.02 -9.99
CA VAL A 138 3.05 26.52 -11.22
C VAL A 138 2.32 25.99 -12.46
N ALA A 139 1.96 24.69 -12.48
CA ALA A 139 1.23 24.06 -13.56
C ALA A 139 -0.13 24.74 -13.82
N ALA A 140 -0.84 25.07 -12.75
CA ALA A 140 -2.13 25.77 -12.82
C ALA A 140 -1.97 27.22 -13.30
N GLN A 141 -0.91 27.93 -12.88
CA GLN A 141 -0.58 29.27 -13.34
C GLN A 141 -0.23 29.30 -14.84
N GLN A 142 0.59 28.36 -15.28
CA GLN A 142 1.02 28.27 -16.68
C GLN A 142 -0.03 27.64 -17.60
N ARG A 143 -1.13 27.10 -17.05
CA ARG A 143 -2.16 26.33 -17.77
C ARG A 143 -1.55 25.25 -18.67
N SER A 144 -0.54 24.55 -18.19
CA SER A 144 0.27 23.62 -18.97
C SER A 144 0.13 22.18 -18.47
N LEU A 145 -0.38 21.30 -19.33
CA LEU A 145 -0.46 19.86 -19.04
C LEU A 145 0.92 19.27 -18.73
N VAL A 146 1.97 19.74 -19.43
CA VAL A 146 3.35 19.26 -19.19
C VAL A 146 3.78 19.52 -17.75
N TRP A 147 3.51 20.71 -17.20
CA TRP A 147 3.82 21.01 -15.81
C TRP A 147 2.98 20.19 -14.83
N PHE A 148 1.71 19.89 -15.14
CA PHE A 148 0.91 18.96 -14.36
C PHE A 148 1.51 17.54 -14.36
N LEU A 149 2.02 17.05 -15.49
CA LEU A 149 2.69 15.75 -15.57
C LEU A 149 4.01 15.73 -14.78
N VAL A 150 4.81 16.81 -14.85
CA VAL A 150 6.02 16.96 -14.04
C VAL A 150 5.69 16.96 -12.54
N ALA A 151 4.67 17.70 -12.11
CA ALA A 151 4.22 17.73 -10.73
C ALA A 151 3.74 16.35 -10.26
N SER A 152 2.96 15.64 -11.09
CA SER A 152 2.51 14.27 -10.84
C SER A 152 3.68 13.29 -10.74
N PHE A 153 4.70 13.41 -11.58
CA PHE A 153 5.90 12.61 -11.54
C PHE A 153 6.68 12.82 -10.24
N VAL A 154 6.89 14.06 -9.82
CA VAL A 154 7.57 14.39 -8.56
C VAL A 154 6.74 13.89 -7.36
N SER A 155 5.41 14.03 -7.40
CA SER A 155 4.50 13.47 -6.39
C SER A 155 4.60 11.94 -6.32
N GLY A 156 4.69 11.26 -7.47
CA GLY A 156 4.90 9.82 -7.58
C GLY A 156 6.25 9.37 -7.02
N ALA A 157 7.32 10.14 -7.24
CA ALA A 157 8.63 9.89 -6.66
C ALA A 157 8.58 9.97 -5.12
N ALA A 158 7.92 11.01 -4.57
CA ALA A 158 7.69 11.14 -3.13
C ALA A 158 6.88 9.95 -2.59
N ASN A 159 5.82 9.54 -3.31
CA ASN A 159 4.98 8.41 -2.94
C ASN A 159 5.79 7.10 -2.90
N THR A 160 6.65 6.87 -3.89
CA THR A 160 7.54 5.70 -3.95
C THR A 160 8.50 5.65 -2.76
N VAL A 161 9.15 6.77 -2.43
CA VAL A 161 10.08 6.88 -1.30
C VAL A 161 9.37 6.66 0.03
N LEU A 162 8.17 7.24 0.20
CA LEU A 162 7.38 7.06 1.41
C LEU A 162 6.91 5.61 1.54
N GLN A 163 6.37 4.99 0.49
CA GLN A 163 5.93 3.60 0.52
C GLN A 163 7.08 2.61 0.82
N ALA A 164 8.25 2.83 0.21
CA ALA A 164 9.43 2.02 0.49
C ALA A 164 9.85 2.07 1.98
N SER A 165 9.53 3.17 2.66
CA SER A 165 9.84 3.35 4.08
C SER A 165 8.75 2.81 5.01
N VAL A 166 7.47 3.16 4.78
CA VAL A 166 6.39 2.85 5.73
C VAL A 166 5.93 1.39 5.67
N ASN A 167 5.98 0.74 4.49
CA ASN A 167 5.54 -0.65 4.34
C ASN A 167 6.38 -1.63 5.17
N PRO A 168 7.72 -1.66 5.08
CA PRO A 168 8.55 -2.49 5.94
C PRO A 168 8.42 -2.09 7.41
N TYR A 169 8.35 -0.77 7.70
CA TYR A 169 8.28 -0.27 9.06
C TYR A 169 7.06 -0.82 9.82
N VAL A 170 5.87 -0.87 9.19
CA VAL A 170 4.67 -1.46 9.79
C VAL A 170 4.84 -2.95 10.10
N THR A 171 5.55 -3.69 9.24
CA THR A 171 5.75 -5.14 9.45
C THR A 171 6.67 -5.41 10.63
N ILE A 172 7.67 -4.54 10.85
CA ILE A 172 8.66 -4.68 11.91
C ILE A 172 8.12 -4.14 13.26
N LEU A 173 7.17 -3.21 13.21
CA LEU A 173 6.60 -2.56 14.39
C LEU A 173 5.64 -3.49 15.16
N GLY A 174 6.16 -4.48 15.87
CA GLY A 174 5.41 -5.42 16.71
C GLY A 174 5.45 -6.86 16.23
N PRO A 175 4.71 -7.79 16.87
CA PRO A 175 4.79 -9.21 16.60
C PRO A 175 4.45 -9.58 15.14
N LEU A 176 5.25 -10.46 14.53
CA LEU A 176 5.09 -10.88 13.13
C LEU A 176 3.73 -11.53 12.85
N ASN A 177 3.17 -12.27 13.80
CA ASN A 177 1.86 -12.93 13.67
C ASN A 177 0.70 -11.94 13.50
N SER A 178 0.85 -10.69 13.89
CA SER A 178 -0.15 -9.63 13.75
C SER A 178 0.16 -8.63 12.62
N ALA A 179 1.23 -8.83 11.85
CA ALA A 179 1.65 -7.93 10.77
C ALA A 179 0.56 -7.73 9.71
N ALA A 180 -0.08 -8.80 9.25
CA ALA A 180 -1.17 -8.72 8.26
C ALA A 180 -2.34 -7.84 8.74
N ARG A 181 -2.70 -7.93 10.02
CA ARG A 181 -3.75 -7.10 10.61
C ARG A 181 -3.36 -5.62 10.62
N ARG A 182 -2.10 -5.30 10.98
CA ARG A 182 -1.59 -3.92 10.95
C ARG A 182 -1.58 -3.35 9.53
N ILE A 183 -1.09 -4.12 8.56
CA ILE A 183 -1.09 -3.71 7.13
C ILE A 183 -2.51 -3.46 6.65
N SER A 184 -3.49 -4.30 7.00
CA SER A 184 -4.90 -4.09 6.63
C SER A 184 -5.48 -2.81 7.23
N CYS A 185 -5.16 -2.48 8.49
CA CYS A 185 -5.56 -1.21 9.10
C CYS A 185 -4.95 0.00 8.35
N MET A 186 -3.69 -0.10 7.93
CA MET A 186 -3.04 0.93 7.11
C MET A 186 -3.70 1.06 5.73
N GLY A 187 -4.10 -0.07 5.14
CA GLY A 187 -4.87 -0.10 3.89
C GLY A 187 -6.19 0.67 4.00
N ILE A 188 -6.92 0.51 5.10
CA ILE A 188 -8.15 1.28 5.37
C ILE A 188 -7.86 2.79 5.36
N CYS A 189 -6.82 3.24 6.09
CA CYS A 189 -6.42 4.66 6.10
C CYS A 189 -6.11 5.18 4.70
N ASN A 190 -5.37 4.40 3.91
CA ASN A 190 -5.00 4.76 2.55
C ASN A 190 -6.22 4.89 1.62
N LYS A 191 -7.16 3.93 1.66
CA LYS A 191 -8.32 3.95 0.76
C LYS A 191 -9.36 4.99 1.15
N LEU A 192 -9.49 5.30 2.43
CA LEU A 192 -10.34 6.39 2.89
C LEU A 192 -9.83 7.75 2.41
N ALA A 193 -8.51 7.92 2.28
CA ALA A 193 -7.90 9.17 1.88
C ALA A 193 -8.24 9.60 0.44
N TRP A 194 -8.45 8.66 -0.48
CA TRP A 194 -8.75 8.96 -1.88
C TRP A 194 -9.97 9.88 -2.04
N PRO A 195 -11.18 9.51 -1.56
CA PRO A 195 -12.34 10.39 -1.68
C PRO A 195 -12.25 11.62 -0.77
N VAL A 196 -11.56 11.52 0.37
CA VAL A 196 -11.34 12.67 1.26
C VAL A 196 -10.56 13.78 0.58
N THR A 197 -9.66 13.44 -0.36
CA THR A 197 -8.96 14.44 -1.18
C THR A 197 -9.95 15.31 -1.97
N THR A 198 -10.89 14.69 -2.65
CA THR A 198 -11.93 15.42 -3.42
C THR A 198 -12.77 16.29 -2.50
N LEU A 199 -13.22 15.75 -1.36
CA LEU A 199 -13.98 16.54 -0.36
C LEU A 199 -13.20 17.72 0.17
N PHE A 200 -11.92 17.52 0.50
CA PHE A 200 -11.07 18.59 1.01
C PHE A 200 -10.93 19.72 0.00
N ILE A 201 -10.63 19.40 -1.26
CA ILE A 201 -10.42 20.42 -2.30
C ILE A 201 -11.73 21.15 -2.59
N THR A 202 -12.85 20.43 -2.78
CA THR A 202 -14.18 21.06 -2.98
C THR A 202 -14.59 21.91 -1.79
N PHE A 203 -14.33 21.49 -0.57
CA PHE A 203 -14.62 22.28 0.63
C PHE A 203 -13.81 23.57 0.68
N VAL A 204 -12.51 23.51 0.40
CA VAL A 204 -11.62 24.69 0.42
C VAL A 204 -11.97 25.69 -0.70
N ILE A 205 -12.32 25.18 -1.90
CA ILE A 205 -12.68 26.00 -3.04
C ILE A 205 -14.11 26.56 -2.91
N GLY A 206 -15.02 25.83 -2.27
CA GLY A 206 -16.44 26.15 -2.15
C GLY A 206 -17.23 25.97 -3.47
N LYS A 207 -16.67 25.22 -4.45
CA LYS A 207 -17.27 24.96 -5.76
C LYS A 207 -17.16 23.48 -6.11
N GLY A 208 -18.10 22.97 -6.89
CA GLY A 208 -18.02 21.61 -7.45
C GLY A 208 -16.95 21.49 -8.53
N ILE A 209 -16.57 20.23 -8.85
CA ILE A 209 -15.52 19.91 -9.82
C ILE A 209 -15.75 20.59 -11.17
N GLU A 210 -17.00 20.63 -11.65
CA GLU A 210 -17.35 21.20 -12.96
C GLU A 210 -17.15 22.71 -13.04
N GLN A 211 -17.28 23.40 -11.90
CA GLN A 211 -17.15 24.86 -11.81
C GLN A 211 -15.73 25.31 -11.43
N THR A 212 -14.85 24.33 -11.12
CA THR A 212 -13.49 24.61 -10.67
C THR A 212 -12.64 25.10 -11.83
N GLN A 213 -12.02 26.26 -11.64
CA GLN A 213 -10.99 26.81 -12.53
C GLN A 213 -9.59 26.48 -12.03
N LEU A 214 -8.59 26.53 -12.91
CA LEU A 214 -7.20 26.24 -12.52
C LEU A 214 -6.67 27.18 -11.42
N ALA A 215 -7.12 28.45 -11.41
CA ALA A 215 -6.74 29.42 -10.38
C ALA A 215 -7.30 29.06 -8.99
N ASP A 216 -8.45 28.38 -8.91
CA ASP A 216 -9.05 27.96 -7.65
C ASP A 216 -8.18 26.91 -6.91
N LEU A 217 -7.26 26.22 -7.62
CA LEU A 217 -6.38 25.18 -7.07
C LEU A 217 -5.23 25.75 -6.22
N TYR A 218 -4.92 27.05 -6.29
CA TYR A 218 -3.76 27.61 -5.59
C TYR A 218 -3.87 27.48 -4.07
N LEU A 219 -5.03 27.84 -3.52
CA LEU A 219 -5.24 27.80 -2.06
C LEU A 219 -5.20 26.38 -1.50
N PRO A 220 -5.96 25.39 -2.02
CA PRO A 220 -5.89 24.03 -1.48
C PRO A 220 -4.49 23.45 -1.61
N PHE A 221 -3.76 23.67 -2.70
CA PHE A 221 -2.39 23.16 -2.83
C PHE A 221 -1.41 23.84 -1.88
N ALA A 222 -1.56 25.16 -1.62
CA ALA A 222 -0.75 25.85 -0.61
C ALA A 222 -1.00 25.28 0.81
N ILE A 223 -2.24 24.96 1.15
CA ILE A 223 -2.57 24.30 2.43
C ILE A 223 -1.92 22.91 2.50
N ILE A 224 -2.00 22.13 1.43
CA ILE A 224 -1.39 20.79 1.35
C ILE A 224 0.13 20.85 1.53
N ILE A 225 0.81 21.85 0.93
CA ILE A 225 2.25 22.07 1.15
C ILE A 225 2.54 22.24 2.65
N GLY A 226 1.79 23.11 3.34
CA GLY A 226 1.94 23.30 4.79
C GLY A 226 1.73 22.02 5.59
N VAL A 227 0.71 21.24 5.25
CA VAL A 227 0.41 19.96 5.88
C VAL A 227 1.56 18.95 5.67
N PHE A 228 2.06 18.81 4.44
CA PHE A 228 3.16 17.87 4.17
C PHE A 228 4.46 18.29 4.86
N LEU A 229 4.78 19.60 4.92
CA LEU A 229 5.93 20.06 5.70
C LEU A 229 5.76 19.74 7.20
N ALA A 230 4.56 19.94 7.75
CA ALA A 230 4.27 19.56 9.14
C ALA A 230 4.40 18.05 9.38
N LEU A 231 3.96 17.20 8.42
CA LEU A 231 4.14 15.75 8.49
C LEU A 231 5.61 15.34 8.35
N GLY A 232 6.40 16.06 7.57
CA GLY A 232 7.84 15.87 7.50
C GLY A 232 8.52 16.14 8.85
N LEU A 233 8.13 17.22 9.52
CA LEU A 233 8.58 17.52 10.88
C LEU A 233 8.10 16.45 11.88
N LEU A 234 6.84 16.02 11.78
CA LEU A 234 6.31 14.93 12.60
C LEU A 234 7.15 13.65 12.41
N ALA A 235 7.53 13.30 11.18
CA ALA A 235 8.36 12.12 10.91
C ALA A 235 9.74 12.23 11.59
N LEU A 236 10.34 13.42 11.66
CA LEU A 236 11.64 13.64 12.29
C LEU A 236 11.55 13.58 13.82
N PHE A 237 10.53 14.22 14.42
CA PHE A 237 10.46 14.43 15.87
C PHE A 237 9.60 13.39 16.60
N ALA A 238 8.72 12.66 15.89
CA ALA A 238 7.93 11.61 16.53
C ALA A 238 8.86 10.55 17.16
N PRO A 239 8.51 10.05 18.36
CA PRO A 239 9.24 8.96 19.03
C PRO A 239 8.93 7.62 18.36
N LEU A 240 9.29 7.52 17.10
CA LEU A 240 9.22 6.27 16.34
C LEU A 240 10.45 5.43 16.69
N PRO A 241 10.30 4.14 17.05
CA PRO A 241 11.43 3.26 17.32
C PRO A 241 12.39 3.22 16.12
N ASP A 242 13.69 3.31 16.38
CA ASP A 242 14.69 3.03 15.35
C ASP A 242 14.73 1.52 15.13
N VAL A 243 14.10 1.06 14.05
CA VAL A 243 14.01 -0.36 13.70
C VAL A 243 14.99 -0.62 12.58
N LYS A 244 15.92 -1.53 12.80
CA LYS A 244 16.76 -2.09 11.74
C LYS A 244 15.92 -3.11 10.96
N ALA A 245 16.02 -3.10 9.64
CA ALA A 245 15.31 -4.07 8.81
C ALA A 245 15.78 -5.49 9.14
N ALA A 246 14.85 -6.41 9.39
CA ALA A 246 15.16 -7.83 9.52
C ALA A 246 15.93 -8.29 8.26
N GLY A 247 17.17 -8.70 8.44
CA GLY A 247 18.09 -9.07 7.36
C GLY A 247 19.36 -8.23 7.27
N GLU A 248 19.51 -7.15 8.02
CA GLU A 248 20.80 -6.45 8.19
C GLU A 248 21.69 -7.08 9.26
N GLU A 249 21.13 -7.91 10.15
CA GLU A 249 21.89 -8.65 11.19
C GLU A 249 22.17 -10.10 10.83
N GLU A 250 21.60 -10.65 9.74
CA GLU A 250 21.80 -12.08 9.37
C GLU A 250 22.98 -12.34 8.43
N SER A 251 23.89 -11.38 8.23
CA SER A 251 25.12 -11.60 7.42
C SER A 251 26.30 -12.14 8.25
N ALA A 252 26.14 -12.29 9.55
CA ALA A 252 27.18 -12.88 10.41
C ALA A 252 26.55 -13.96 11.31
N ASP A 253 26.98 -15.19 11.13
CA ASP A 253 26.87 -16.31 12.04
C ASP A 253 25.45 -16.82 12.42
N LYS A 254 24.79 -17.56 11.50
CA LYS A 254 23.94 -18.68 11.90
C LYS A 254 24.40 -19.97 11.21
N PRO A 255 24.61 -21.06 11.98
CA PRO A 255 24.96 -22.37 11.41
C PRO A 255 23.83 -22.92 10.53
N ALA A 256 24.22 -23.62 9.49
CA ALA A 256 23.37 -24.18 8.43
C ALA A 256 22.56 -25.43 8.84
N ASP A 257 21.93 -25.46 10.00
CA ASP A 257 21.34 -26.70 10.53
C ASP A 257 19.82 -26.87 10.42
N ASP A 258 19.11 -25.88 9.78
CA ASP A 258 17.71 -26.07 9.41
C ASP A 258 17.51 -25.73 7.91
N ALA A 259 18.05 -26.59 7.03
CA ALA A 259 17.76 -26.56 5.60
C ALA A 259 16.32 -27.04 5.36
N SER A 260 15.34 -26.15 5.52
CA SER A 260 13.99 -26.35 5.04
C SER A 260 14.00 -26.59 3.52
N SER A 261 13.03 -27.34 3.00
CA SER A 261 12.88 -27.61 1.56
C SER A 261 12.89 -26.32 0.71
N SER A 262 12.43 -25.19 1.27
CA SER A 262 12.45 -23.85 0.68
C SER A 262 13.87 -23.30 0.46
N ALA A 263 14.77 -23.51 1.42
CA ALA A 263 16.17 -23.09 1.29
C ALA A 263 16.90 -23.89 0.19
N SER A 264 16.62 -25.19 0.10
CA SER A 264 17.16 -26.08 -0.95
C SER A 264 16.72 -25.62 -2.34
N TYR A 265 15.43 -25.29 -2.54
CA TYR A 265 14.91 -24.78 -3.81
C TYR A 265 15.58 -23.46 -4.22
N ALA A 266 15.66 -22.47 -3.32
CA ALA A 266 16.30 -21.20 -3.61
C ALA A 266 17.81 -21.33 -3.91
N ASN A 267 18.50 -22.27 -3.24
CA ASN A 267 19.94 -22.50 -3.43
C ASN A 267 20.26 -23.13 -4.79
N SER A 268 19.34 -23.91 -5.37
CA SER A 268 19.49 -24.48 -6.71
C SER A 268 19.41 -23.46 -7.84
N LYS A 269 18.92 -22.23 -7.56
CA LYS A 269 18.73 -21.17 -8.55
C LYS A 269 19.91 -20.22 -8.59
N THR A 270 20.25 -19.76 -9.82
CA THR A 270 21.33 -18.81 -10.09
C THR A 270 20.81 -17.42 -10.39
N SER A 271 19.55 -17.29 -10.79
CA SER A 271 18.92 -16.00 -11.15
C SER A 271 17.50 -15.92 -10.57
N ILE A 272 17.08 -14.70 -10.22
CA ILE A 272 15.71 -14.40 -9.79
C ILE A 272 14.67 -14.68 -10.89
N LEU A 273 15.07 -14.64 -12.16
CA LEU A 273 14.20 -14.93 -13.30
C LEU A 273 13.84 -16.43 -13.41
N GLN A 274 14.46 -17.28 -12.63
CA GLN A 274 14.15 -18.72 -12.56
C GLN A 274 13.02 -19.06 -11.58
N PHE A 275 12.31 -18.06 -11.05
CA PHE A 275 11.16 -18.23 -10.16
C PHE A 275 9.86 -17.87 -10.90
N PRO A 276 9.20 -18.82 -11.59
CA PRO A 276 8.02 -18.55 -12.41
C PRO A 276 6.87 -17.94 -11.61
N HIS A 277 6.64 -18.42 -10.38
CA HIS A 277 5.60 -17.89 -9.51
C HIS A 277 5.82 -16.41 -9.13
N LEU A 278 7.09 -15.99 -9.01
CA LEU A 278 7.42 -14.57 -8.79
C LEU A 278 7.15 -13.74 -10.03
N LEU A 279 7.59 -14.20 -11.22
CA LEU A 279 7.37 -13.46 -12.47
C LEU A 279 5.89 -13.33 -12.81
N LEU A 280 5.12 -14.41 -12.63
CA LEU A 280 3.67 -14.38 -12.74
C LEU A 280 3.05 -13.48 -11.66
N GLY A 281 3.60 -13.48 -10.43
CA GLY A 281 3.22 -12.58 -9.36
C GLY A 281 3.47 -11.11 -9.68
N CYS A 282 4.61 -10.79 -10.31
CA CYS A 282 4.92 -9.44 -10.79
C CYS A 282 3.92 -8.96 -11.84
N LEU A 283 3.60 -9.81 -12.83
CA LEU A 283 2.57 -9.48 -13.83
C LEU A 283 1.19 -9.35 -13.19
N THR A 284 0.86 -10.23 -12.25
CA THR A 284 -0.41 -10.15 -11.49
C THR A 284 -0.50 -8.85 -10.70
N LEU A 285 0.58 -8.44 -10.04
CA LEU A 285 0.63 -7.19 -9.29
C LEU A 285 0.53 -5.97 -10.21
N PHE A 286 1.18 -6.02 -11.37
CA PHE A 286 1.08 -4.98 -12.38
C PHE A 286 -0.37 -4.78 -12.83
N LEU A 287 -1.06 -5.85 -13.21
CA LEU A 287 -2.46 -5.80 -13.62
C LEU A 287 -3.35 -5.37 -12.45
N TYR A 288 -3.12 -5.90 -11.24
CA TYR A 288 -3.90 -5.57 -10.05
C TYR A 288 -3.84 -4.07 -9.72
N VAL A 289 -2.63 -3.50 -9.61
CA VAL A 289 -2.49 -2.07 -9.28
C VAL A 289 -3.14 -1.20 -10.36
N GLY A 290 -3.08 -1.62 -11.61
CA GLY A 290 -3.76 -0.95 -12.71
C GLY A 290 -5.28 -0.90 -12.55
N VAL A 291 -5.92 -2.05 -12.37
CA VAL A 291 -7.38 -2.11 -12.24
C VAL A 291 -7.90 -1.54 -10.91
N GLU A 292 -7.12 -1.66 -9.84
CA GLU A 292 -7.39 -0.98 -8.57
C GLU A 292 -7.40 0.54 -8.74
N THR A 293 -6.38 1.08 -9.42
CA THR A 293 -6.27 2.51 -9.70
C THR A 293 -7.42 2.99 -10.58
N ILE A 294 -7.81 2.22 -11.60
CA ILE A 294 -9.01 2.51 -12.41
C ILE A 294 -10.24 2.65 -11.50
N SER A 295 -10.50 1.68 -10.63
CA SER A 295 -11.69 1.72 -9.77
C SER A 295 -11.73 2.95 -8.86
N LEU A 296 -10.59 3.32 -8.28
CA LEU A 296 -10.49 4.43 -7.32
C LEU A 296 -10.46 5.81 -8.00
N ALA A 297 -9.73 5.93 -9.10
CA ALA A 297 -9.47 7.22 -9.73
C ALA A 297 -10.57 7.67 -10.68
N THR A 298 -11.32 6.75 -11.29
CA THR A 298 -12.23 7.10 -12.37
C THR A 298 -13.70 7.19 -11.96
N ALA A 299 -14.09 6.72 -10.76
CA ALA A 299 -15.48 6.64 -10.33
C ALA A 299 -16.22 7.98 -10.39
N THR A 300 -15.63 9.07 -9.90
CA THR A 300 -16.25 10.40 -9.93
C THR A 300 -16.37 10.93 -11.38
N GLY A 301 -15.31 10.81 -12.17
CA GLY A 301 -15.34 11.23 -13.58
C GLY A 301 -16.34 10.44 -14.40
N TYR A 302 -16.49 9.14 -14.10
CA TYR A 302 -17.49 8.28 -14.73
C TYR A 302 -18.91 8.72 -14.37
N ALA A 303 -19.21 8.92 -13.08
CA ALA A 303 -20.54 9.39 -12.64
C ALA A 303 -20.92 10.72 -13.32
N LYS A 304 -19.97 11.64 -13.42
CA LYS A 304 -20.17 12.93 -14.12
C LYS A 304 -20.46 12.74 -15.61
N SER A 305 -19.75 11.84 -16.27
CA SER A 305 -20.00 11.54 -17.69
C SER A 305 -21.39 10.95 -17.97
N LEU A 306 -22.03 10.40 -16.95
CA LEU A 306 -23.40 9.87 -17.00
C LEU A 306 -24.46 10.91 -16.58
N GLY A 307 -24.05 12.15 -16.30
CA GLY A 307 -24.94 13.23 -15.88
C GLY A 307 -25.43 13.10 -14.42
N LEU A 308 -24.75 12.32 -13.60
CA LEU A 308 -25.09 12.20 -12.18
C LEU A 308 -24.55 13.41 -11.40
N GLU A 309 -25.42 14.00 -10.58
CA GLU A 309 -25.07 15.13 -9.72
C GLU A 309 -24.25 14.68 -8.49
N GLY A 310 -23.38 15.58 -7.99
CA GLY A 310 -22.56 15.35 -6.82
C GLY A 310 -21.12 14.93 -7.14
N ASP A 311 -20.19 15.17 -6.19
CA ASP A 311 -18.74 14.96 -6.38
C ASP A 311 -18.21 13.79 -5.54
N ASN A 312 -19.10 13.07 -4.82
CA ASN A 312 -18.72 12.11 -3.78
C ASN A 312 -18.63 10.66 -4.26
N TYR A 313 -18.71 10.41 -5.56
CA TYR A 313 -18.70 9.04 -6.11
C TYR A 313 -17.39 8.30 -5.88
N GLY A 314 -16.29 9.00 -5.57
CA GLY A 314 -15.04 8.39 -5.13
C GLY A 314 -15.16 7.56 -3.85
N PHE A 315 -16.20 7.78 -3.02
CA PHE A 315 -16.50 6.94 -1.85
C PHE A 315 -17.00 5.55 -2.22
N VAL A 316 -17.65 5.39 -3.36
CA VAL A 316 -18.21 4.08 -3.78
C VAL A 316 -17.13 3.01 -3.83
N PRO A 317 -16.03 3.13 -4.59
CA PRO A 317 -14.96 2.13 -4.58
C PRO A 317 -14.21 2.07 -3.24
N SER A 318 -13.99 3.21 -2.58
CA SER A 318 -13.25 3.24 -1.32
C SER A 318 -13.97 2.48 -0.21
N ILE A 319 -15.29 2.63 -0.07
CA ILE A 319 -16.09 1.88 0.89
C ILE A 319 -16.07 0.38 0.55
N GLY A 320 -16.17 0.01 -0.73
CA GLY A 320 -16.03 -1.37 -1.17
C GLY A 320 -14.72 -2.01 -0.69
N MET A 321 -13.61 -1.32 -0.88
CA MET A 321 -12.31 -1.79 -0.40
C MET A 321 -12.21 -1.86 1.12
N ILE A 322 -12.72 -0.85 1.84
CA ILE A 322 -12.71 -0.81 3.31
C ILE A 322 -13.52 -1.99 3.87
N VAL A 323 -14.72 -2.26 3.35
CA VAL A 323 -15.54 -3.41 3.75
C VAL A 323 -14.76 -4.72 3.56
N GLY A 324 -14.09 -4.89 2.44
CA GLY A 324 -13.26 -6.06 2.19
C GLY A 324 -12.05 -6.17 3.13
N TYR A 325 -11.36 -5.07 3.43
CA TYR A 325 -10.25 -5.08 4.41
C TYR A 325 -10.74 -5.45 5.81
N VAL A 326 -11.88 -4.91 6.26
CA VAL A 326 -12.49 -5.26 7.56
C VAL A 326 -12.85 -6.74 7.60
N ALA A 327 -13.48 -7.27 6.54
CA ALA A 327 -13.76 -8.70 6.42
C ALA A 327 -12.47 -9.54 6.46
N GLY A 328 -11.41 -9.10 5.77
CA GLY A 328 -10.11 -9.77 5.78
C GLY A 328 -9.48 -9.82 7.17
N VAL A 329 -9.51 -8.71 7.91
CA VAL A 329 -9.01 -8.65 9.31
C VAL A 329 -9.73 -9.65 10.21
N ALA A 330 -11.04 -9.85 9.98
CA ALA A 330 -11.86 -10.78 10.77
C ALA A 330 -11.67 -12.25 10.36
N LEU A 331 -11.50 -12.52 9.07
CA LEU A 331 -11.54 -13.88 8.51
C LEU A 331 -10.15 -14.51 8.33
N ILE A 332 -9.10 -13.72 8.04
CA ILE A 332 -7.76 -14.24 7.79
C ILE A 332 -6.92 -14.19 9.10
N PRO A 333 -6.13 -15.21 9.43
CA PRO A 333 -6.00 -16.52 8.78
C PRO A 333 -6.98 -17.58 9.30
N ARG A 334 -7.82 -17.25 10.29
CA ARG A 334 -8.58 -18.23 11.07
C ARG A 334 -9.57 -19.05 10.23
N TYR A 335 -10.27 -18.40 9.30
CA TYR A 335 -11.33 -19.04 8.50
C TYR A 335 -11.00 -19.06 7.01
N LEU A 336 -10.08 -18.22 6.54
CA LEU A 336 -9.79 -18.03 5.13
C LEU A 336 -8.29 -18.01 4.88
N SER A 337 -7.80 -18.88 3.97
CA SER A 337 -6.40 -18.83 3.54
C SER A 337 -6.17 -17.67 2.57
N GLN A 338 -4.94 -17.17 2.48
CA GLN A 338 -4.56 -16.08 1.56
C GLN A 338 -4.92 -16.40 0.10
N ALA A 339 -4.64 -17.61 -0.38
CA ALA A 339 -4.96 -18.04 -1.74
C ALA A 339 -6.48 -18.14 -1.97
N ALA A 340 -7.26 -18.55 -0.96
CA ALA A 340 -8.71 -18.59 -1.06
C ALA A 340 -9.30 -17.16 -1.07
N ALA A 341 -8.77 -16.25 -0.23
CA ALA A 341 -9.15 -14.84 -0.23
C ALA A 341 -8.92 -14.22 -1.62
N MET A 342 -7.74 -14.44 -2.20
CA MET A 342 -7.42 -13.94 -3.53
C MET A 342 -8.39 -14.44 -4.61
N ARG A 343 -8.72 -15.75 -4.60
CA ARG A 343 -9.66 -16.34 -5.57
C ARG A 343 -11.07 -15.75 -5.45
N ILE A 344 -11.59 -15.68 -4.22
CA ILE A 344 -12.94 -15.11 -3.97
C ILE A 344 -12.96 -13.66 -4.42
N CYS A 345 -11.97 -12.87 -4.04
CA CYS A 345 -11.87 -11.48 -4.43
C CYS A 345 -11.77 -11.30 -5.95
N ALA A 346 -11.00 -12.16 -6.64
CA ALA A 346 -10.88 -12.10 -8.09
C ALA A 346 -12.22 -12.41 -8.79
N VAL A 347 -12.97 -13.41 -8.32
CA VAL A 347 -14.31 -13.71 -8.85
C VAL A 347 -15.28 -12.55 -8.65
N ILE A 348 -15.29 -11.94 -7.45
CA ILE A 348 -16.13 -10.77 -7.15
C ILE A 348 -15.74 -9.59 -8.07
N ALA A 349 -14.45 -9.36 -8.30
CA ALA A 349 -13.96 -8.27 -9.15
C ALA A 349 -14.30 -8.49 -10.63
N VAL A 350 -14.21 -9.73 -11.15
CA VAL A 350 -14.68 -10.08 -12.49
C VAL A 350 -16.18 -9.79 -12.62
N ALA A 351 -17.00 -10.29 -11.69
CA ALA A 351 -18.44 -10.05 -11.70
C ALA A 351 -18.77 -8.55 -11.61
N GLY A 352 -18.05 -7.82 -10.74
CA GLY A 352 -18.21 -6.38 -10.57
C GLY A 352 -17.87 -5.60 -11.84
N SER A 353 -16.75 -5.91 -12.50
CA SER A 353 -16.36 -5.21 -13.74
C SER A 353 -17.31 -5.48 -14.91
N ILE A 354 -17.82 -6.71 -15.03
CA ILE A 354 -18.87 -7.05 -16.01
C ILE A 354 -20.16 -6.31 -15.68
N ALA A 355 -20.53 -6.25 -14.39
CA ALA A 355 -21.72 -5.53 -13.95
C ALA A 355 -21.65 -4.03 -14.27
N VAL A 356 -20.49 -3.38 -14.08
CA VAL A 356 -20.28 -1.98 -14.48
C VAL A 356 -20.50 -1.82 -16.00
N ALA A 357 -19.88 -2.68 -16.81
CA ALA A 357 -19.90 -2.57 -18.25
C ALA A 357 -21.29 -2.85 -18.88
N LEU A 358 -22.10 -3.71 -18.25
CA LEU A 358 -23.41 -4.15 -18.77
C LEU A 358 -24.60 -3.51 -18.04
N ALA A 359 -24.41 -2.70 -17.01
CA ALA A 359 -25.49 -2.13 -16.23
C ALA A 359 -26.47 -1.31 -17.10
N PRO A 360 -27.78 -1.51 -16.94
CA PRO A 360 -28.76 -0.89 -17.81
C PRO A 360 -29.02 0.59 -17.49
N SER A 361 -28.64 1.05 -16.31
CA SER A 361 -28.82 2.45 -15.90
C SER A 361 -27.54 3.07 -15.35
N PRO A 362 -27.36 4.39 -15.54
CA PRO A 362 -26.19 5.12 -15.07
C PRO A 362 -25.90 4.92 -13.58
N ALA A 363 -26.89 5.10 -12.73
CA ALA A 363 -26.73 4.97 -11.28
C ALA A 363 -26.31 3.55 -10.88
N VAL A 364 -26.94 2.52 -11.42
CA VAL A 364 -26.59 1.10 -11.15
C VAL A 364 -25.16 0.84 -11.58
N SER A 365 -24.75 1.32 -12.74
CA SER A 365 -23.38 1.12 -13.26
C SER A 365 -22.32 1.70 -12.30
N VAL A 366 -22.49 2.93 -11.83
CA VAL A 366 -21.56 3.57 -10.90
C VAL A 366 -21.50 2.80 -9.58
N TYR A 367 -22.63 2.36 -9.03
CA TYR A 367 -22.63 1.59 -7.79
C TYR A 367 -22.05 0.17 -7.95
N CYS A 368 -22.06 -0.42 -9.15
CA CYS A 368 -21.37 -1.67 -9.43
C CYS A 368 -19.83 -1.56 -9.26
N ILE A 369 -19.25 -0.35 -9.31
CA ILE A 369 -17.84 -0.12 -9.00
C ILE A 369 -17.52 -0.52 -7.55
N PHE A 370 -18.49 -0.38 -6.62
CA PHE A 370 -18.35 -0.90 -5.25
C PHE A 370 -17.99 -2.40 -5.25
N LEU A 371 -18.69 -3.20 -6.04
CA LEU A 371 -18.45 -4.64 -6.10
C LEU A 371 -17.08 -4.97 -6.71
N MET A 372 -16.70 -4.25 -7.77
CA MET A 372 -15.37 -4.37 -8.37
C MET A 372 -14.26 -4.03 -7.35
N ALA A 373 -14.41 -2.94 -6.61
CA ALA A 373 -13.45 -2.49 -5.61
C ALA A 373 -13.42 -3.40 -4.37
N LEU A 374 -14.56 -3.93 -3.93
CA LEU A 374 -14.65 -4.95 -2.89
C LEU A 374 -13.77 -6.17 -3.27
N GLY A 375 -13.83 -6.60 -4.52
CA GLY A 375 -12.96 -7.65 -5.03
C GLY A 375 -11.48 -7.27 -5.01
N CYS A 376 -11.12 -6.00 -5.22
CA CYS A 376 -9.72 -5.56 -5.15
C CYS A 376 -9.13 -5.61 -3.73
N SER A 377 -9.93 -5.56 -2.66
CA SER A 377 -9.50 -5.30 -1.29
C SER A 377 -8.42 -6.26 -0.76
N LEU A 378 -8.65 -7.58 -0.83
CA LEU A 378 -7.73 -8.57 -0.24
C LEU A 378 -6.69 -9.11 -1.24
N MET A 379 -6.69 -8.63 -2.48
CA MET A 379 -5.71 -9.08 -3.47
C MET A 379 -4.30 -8.69 -3.07
N TRP A 380 -4.06 -7.44 -2.67
CA TRP A 380 -2.74 -6.98 -2.22
C TRP A 380 -2.17 -7.77 -1.04
N PRO A 381 -2.90 -7.91 0.10
CA PRO A 381 -2.39 -8.67 1.24
C PRO A 381 -2.14 -10.14 0.94
N ALA A 382 -2.89 -10.73 -0.01
CA ALA A 382 -2.74 -12.11 -0.40
C ALA A 382 -1.63 -12.35 -1.43
N LEU A 383 -1.53 -11.47 -2.43
CA LEU A 383 -0.60 -11.61 -3.54
C LEU A 383 0.86 -11.54 -3.10
N TRP A 384 1.19 -10.57 -2.22
CA TRP A 384 2.56 -10.31 -1.81
C TRP A 384 3.23 -11.54 -1.17
N PRO A 385 2.65 -12.20 -0.15
CA PRO A 385 3.23 -13.40 0.42
C PRO A 385 3.31 -14.59 -0.56
N LEU A 386 2.30 -14.74 -1.45
CA LEU A 386 2.29 -15.82 -2.44
C LEU A 386 3.41 -15.66 -3.48
N ALA A 387 3.69 -14.43 -3.91
CA ALA A 387 4.75 -14.15 -4.86
C ALA A 387 6.16 -14.22 -4.23
N MET A 388 6.27 -13.89 -2.94
CA MET A 388 7.54 -13.88 -2.20
C MET A 388 7.91 -15.25 -1.62
N ALA A 389 7.03 -16.26 -1.72
CA ALA A 389 7.28 -17.58 -1.16
C ALA A 389 8.52 -18.22 -1.77
N ASP A 390 9.30 -18.92 -0.94
CA ASP A 390 10.44 -19.77 -1.32
C ASP A 390 11.59 -19.05 -2.08
N LEU A 391 11.72 -17.72 -1.97
CA LEU A 391 12.78 -16.95 -2.65
C LEU A 391 14.16 -17.02 -1.96
N GLY A 392 14.24 -17.38 -0.69
CA GLY A 392 15.48 -17.48 0.09
C GLY A 392 16.38 -16.24 -0.12
N LYS A 393 17.62 -16.45 -0.60
CA LYS A 393 18.61 -15.39 -0.87
C LYS A 393 18.13 -14.30 -1.86
N PHE A 394 17.08 -14.58 -2.65
CA PHE A 394 16.53 -13.65 -3.64
C PHE A 394 15.39 -12.78 -3.11
N THR A 395 15.01 -12.89 -1.83
CA THR A 395 13.90 -12.14 -1.24
C THR A 395 13.99 -10.63 -1.46
N LYS A 396 15.18 -10.02 -1.29
CA LYS A 396 15.39 -8.58 -1.51
C LYS A 396 15.15 -8.19 -2.97
N ALA A 397 15.67 -8.99 -3.92
CA ALA A 397 15.49 -8.73 -5.34
C ALA A 397 14.04 -8.96 -5.78
N GLY A 398 13.37 -9.99 -5.23
CA GLY A 398 11.94 -10.26 -5.47
C GLY A 398 11.04 -9.12 -5.00
N SER A 399 11.30 -8.58 -3.82
CA SER A 399 10.57 -7.41 -3.30
C SER A 399 10.75 -6.19 -4.20
N SER A 400 11.97 -5.95 -4.72
CA SER A 400 12.21 -4.84 -5.65
C SER A 400 11.44 -5.01 -6.96
N LEU A 401 11.40 -6.22 -7.55
CA LEU A 401 10.63 -6.52 -8.76
C LEU A 401 9.13 -6.32 -8.54
N LEU A 402 8.60 -6.78 -7.42
CA LEU A 402 7.20 -6.54 -7.06
C LEU A 402 6.90 -5.05 -6.91
N THR A 403 7.78 -4.28 -6.26
CA THR A 403 7.60 -2.82 -6.14
C THR A 403 7.58 -2.15 -7.52
N MET A 404 8.48 -2.54 -8.44
CA MET A 404 8.49 -2.03 -9.81
C MET A 404 7.20 -2.38 -10.57
N SER A 405 6.57 -3.51 -10.28
CA SER A 405 5.31 -3.92 -10.89
C SER A 405 4.13 -3.00 -10.56
N MET A 406 4.25 -2.14 -9.55
CA MET A 406 3.23 -1.10 -9.24
C MET A 406 3.05 -0.08 -10.38
N ALA A 407 3.97 -0.04 -11.33
CA ALA A 407 3.84 0.76 -12.56
C ALA A 407 2.62 0.38 -13.43
N GLY A 408 1.94 -0.74 -13.15
CA GLY A 408 0.65 -1.08 -13.74
C GLY A 408 -0.40 0.02 -13.58
N GLY A 409 -0.32 0.78 -12.47
CA GLY A 409 -1.12 1.98 -12.24
C GLY A 409 -0.88 3.12 -13.25
N ALA A 410 0.22 3.08 -14.00
CA ALA A 410 0.46 3.99 -15.12
C ALA A 410 -0.22 3.49 -16.40
N VAL A 411 -0.04 2.20 -16.72
CA VAL A 411 -0.36 1.65 -18.04
C VAL A 411 -1.86 1.36 -18.19
N MET A 412 -2.47 0.70 -17.18
CA MET A 412 -3.85 0.26 -17.31
C MET A 412 -4.87 1.41 -17.36
N PRO A 413 -4.79 2.48 -16.54
CA PRO A 413 -5.67 3.63 -16.67
C PRO A 413 -5.50 4.37 -17.99
N TRP A 414 -4.28 4.39 -18.55
CA TRP A 414 -4.05 4.97 -19.86
C TRP A 414 -4.73 4.15 -20.98
N ILE A 415 -4.61 2.81 -20.94
CA ILE A 415 -5.33 1.92 -21.87
C ILE A 415 -6.84 2.11 -21.70
N GLN A 416 -7.34 2.21 -20.47
CA GLN A 416 -8.76 2.51 -20.22
C GLN A 416 -9.16 3.85 -20.86
N GLY A 417 -8.31 4.88 -20.74
CA GLY A 417 -8.55 6.20 -21.33
C GLY A 417 -8.67 6.13 -22.86
N LEU A 418 -7.84 5.33 -23.54
CA LEU A 418 -7.92 5.11 -24.98
C LEU A 418 -9.25 4.42 -25.39
N VAL A 419 -9.65 3.40 -24.63
CA VAL A 419 -10.93 2.71 -24.87
C VAL A 419 -12.12 3.63 -24.56
N GLN A 420 -12.02 4.47 -23.52
CA GLN A 420 -13.02 5.49 -23.19
C GLN A 420 -13.20 6.49 -24.32
N ASP A 421 -12.13 6.96 -24.92
CA ASP A 421 -12.19 7.93 -26.03
C ASP A 421 -12.82 7.31 -27.29
N ALA A 422 -12.61 5.99 -27.52
CA ALA A 422 -13.11 5.29 -28.69
C ALA A 422 -14.55 4.77 -28.56
N TYR A 423 -14.90 4.25 -27.36
CA TYR A 423 -16.15 3.49 -27.15
C TYR A 423 -17.01 4.00 -26.00
N GLY A 424 -16.59 5.08 -25.33
CA GLY A 424 -17.28 5.67 -24.18
C GLY A 424 -16.84 5.08 -22.82
N PHE A 425 -17.18 5.80 -21.77
CA PHE A 425 -16.63 5.55 -20.44
C PHE A 425 -17.09 4.17 -19.88
N GLN A 426 -18.38 3.85 -20.00
CA GLN A 426 -18.92 2.58 -19.51
C GLN A 426 -18.24 1.37 -20.18
N ALA A 427 -18.08 1.39 -21.50
CA ALA A 427 -17.42 0.34 -22.26
C ALA A 427 -15.94 0.17 -21.88
N SER A 428 -15.28 1.25 -21.42
CA SER A 428 -13.86 1.19 -21.03
C SER A 428 -13.59 0.25 -19.85
N TYR A 429 -14.59 -0.05 -19.02
CA TYR A 429 -14.44 -1.01 -17.93
C TYR A 429 -14.23 -2.46 -18.37
N TRP A 430 -14.51 -2.80 -19.66
CA TRP A 430 -14.14 -4.10 -20.21
C TRP A 430 -12.63 -4.38 -20.13
N VAL A 431 -11.79 -3.36 -20.11
CA VAL A 431 -10.33 -3.50 -19.92
C VAL A 431 -9.98 -4.21 -18.61
N CYS A 432 -10.82 -4.07 -17.58
CA CYS A 432 -10.60 -4.69 -16.27
C CYS A 432 -10.84 -6.21 -16.28
N VAL A 433 -11.74 -6.71 -17.11
CA VAL A 433 -12.14 -8.12 -17.12
C VAL A 433 -10.98 -9.07 -17.41
N PRO A 434 -10.21 -8.94 -18.49
CA PRO A 434 -9.05 -9.82 -18.75
C PRO A 434 -7.99 -9.71 -17.65
N CYS A 435 -7.83 -8.55 -17.04
CA CYS A 435 -6.89 -8.38 -15.94
C CYS A 435 -7.31 -9.20 -14.71
N PHE A 436 -8.59 -9.13 -14.32
CA PHE A 436 -9.09 -9.90 -13.18
C PHE A 436 -9.12 -11.41 -13.47
N LEU A 437 -9.37 -11.83 -14.71
CA LEU A 437 -9.26 -13.25 -15.11
C LEU A 437 -7.80 -13.75 -14.97
N PHE A 438 -6.80 -12.95 -15.32
CA PHE A 438 -5.42 -13.31 -15.11
C PHE A 438 -5.06 -13.37 -13.63
N ILE A 439 -5.55 -12.44 -12.81
CA ILE A 439 -5.39 -12.45 -11.36
C ILE A 439 -6.02 -13.72 -10.75
N LEU A 440 -7.20 -14.12 -11.23
CA LEU A 440 -7.86 -15.37 -10.83
C LEU A 440 -7.00 -16.60 -11.20
N TYR A 441 -6.46 -16.64 -12.42
CA TYR A 441 -5.53 -17.68 -12.86
C TYR A 441 -4.35 -17.80 -11.90
N TYR A 442 -3.72 -16.68 -11.55
CA TYR A 442 -2.62 -16.68 -10.59
C TYR A 442 -3.06 -17.22 -9.22
N GLY A 443 -4.20 -16.82 -8.70
CA GLY A 443 -4.74 -17.28 -7.41
C GLY A 443 -5.14 -18.75 -7.38
N VAL A 444 -5.31 -19.41 -8.54
CA VAL A 444 -5.66 -20.84 -8.63
C VAL A 444 -4.43 -21.70 -8.92
N TRP A 445 -3.62 -21.34 -9.91
CA TRP A 445 -2.50 -22.14 -10.41
C TRP A 445 -1.16 -21.41 -10.38
N GLY A 446 -1.10 -20.14 -10.81
CA GLY A 446 0.13 -19.43 -11.06
C GLY A 446 1.09 -19.38 -9.87
N TYR A 447 0.58 -19.19 -8.66
CA TYR A 447 1.41 -19.12 -7.44
C TYR A 447 2.03 -20.47 -7.04
N LYS A 448 1.56 -21.60 -7.61
CA LYS A 448 2.06 -22.94 -7.31
C LYS A 448 3.19 -23.38 -8.27
N ILE A 449 3.40 -22.66 -9.35
CA ILE A 449 4.40 -23.01 -10.36
C ILE A 449 5.79 -22.73 -9.77
N ARG A 450 6.64 -23.77 -9.66
CA ARG A 450 7.99 -23.69 -9.10
C ARG A 450 9.05 -23.92 -10.18
#